data_f86980d4883f34b4a278e59b137d09c2
#
_entry.id   f86980d4883f34b4a278e59b137d09c2
#
_cell.length_a   1.000
_cell.length_b   1.000
_cell.length_c   1.000
_cell.angle_alpha   90.00
_cell.angle_beta   90.00
_cell.angle_gamma   90.00
#
_symmetry.space_group_name_H-M   'P 1'
#
loop_
_entity.id
_entity.type
_entity.pdbx_description
1 polymer ?
#
loop_
_entity_poly.entity_id
_entity_poly.type
_entity_poly.pdbx_seq_one_letter_code
_entity_poly.pdbx_strand_id
1 'polypeptide(L)'
;MVLEEVVNFRIQKALYDMGQAIIDTGGAESLSSFSASAVSNQIGIDLNALNASLPFTTHESKTGYSKGRGSEWQTISVRVHKSLLKTIEIRINEGAAENRSEYFRRAYTEEIRRDRERPRYMDEKEIRRISMEVYLEMKKIDLERQIACITKPPL
;
A
#
# COMPACT_ATOMS: atom_id res chain seq x y z
N MET A 1 12.92 28.57 -6.25
CA MET A 1 12.60 27.55 -7.24
C MET A 1 11.66 26.51 -6.60
N VAL A 2 10.45 26.39 -7.11
CA VAL A 2 9.48 25.43 -6.56
C VAL A 2 9.76 24.07 -7.18
N LEU A 3 10.21 23.11 -6.36
CA LEU A 3 10.51 21.74 -6.78
C LEU A 3 9.29 20.81 -6.66
N GLU A 4 8.25 21.26 -5.99
CA GLU A 4 7.03 20.51 -5.77
C GLU A 4 5.83 21.20 -6.39
N GLU A 5 4.86 20.42 -6.83
CA GLU A 5 3.55 20.89 -7.28
C GLU A 5 2.46 20.21 -6.47
N VAL A 6 1.35 20.90 -6.31
CA VAL A 6 0.15 20.34 -5.71
C VAL A 6 -0.74 19.78 -6.82
N VAL A 7 -1.10 18.53 -6.70
CA VAL A 7 -2.04 17.86 -7.59
C VAL A 7 -3.30 17.54 -6.81
N ASN A 8 -4.44 17.92 -7.36
CA ASN A 8 -5.73 17.62 -6.77
C ASN A 8 -6.40 16.52 -7.59
N PHE A 9 -6.93 15.53 -6.93
CA PHE A 9 -7.73 14.51 -7.58
C PHE A 9 -8.94 14.14 -6.72
N ARG A 10 -9.98 13.68 -7.38
CA ARG A 10 -11.22 13.28 -6.70
C ARG A 10 -11.31 11.78 -6.59
N ILE A 11 -11.78 11.31 -5.46
CA ILE A 11 -11.96 9.89 -5.20
C ILE A 11 -13.31 9.68 -4.50
N GLN A 12 -13.88 8.49 -4.65
CA GLN A 12 -15.11 8.15 -3.95
C GLN A 12 -14.89 8.16 -2.44
N LYS A 13 -15.88 8.64 -1.71
CA LYS A 13 -15.82 8.75 -0.25
C LYS A 13 -15.46 7.42 0.42
N ALA A 14 -15.99 6.30 -0.07
CA ALA A 14 -15.67 4.99 0.48
C ALA A 14 -14.17 4.70 0.43
N LEU A 15 -13.52 5.00 -0.69
CA LEU A 15 -12.06 4.84 -0.84
C LEU A 15 -11.28 5.87 -0.02
N TYR A 16 -11.79 7.09 0.06
CA TYR A 16 -11.22 8.13 0.92
C TYR A 16 -11.20 7.67 2.38
N ASP A 17 -12.32 7.16 2.87
CA ASP A 17 -12.45 6.68 4.24
C ASP A 17 -11.53 5.48 4.53
N MET A 18 -11.34 4.60 3.55
CA MET A 18 -10.38 3.50 3.66
C MET A 18 -8.94 3.98 3.80
N GLY A 19 -8.57 5.00 3.02
CA GLY A 19 -7.26 5.64 3.14
C GLY A 19 -7.08 6.31 4.50
N GLN A 20 -8.11 6.99 4.98
CA GLN A 20 -8.10 7.62 6.30
C GLN A 20 -7.94 6.57 7.41
N ALA A 21 -8.59 5.43 7.29
CA ALA A 21 -8.44 4.33 8.24
C ALA A 21 -7.00 3.79 8.27
N ILE A 22 -6.33 3.72 7.13
CA ILE A 22 -4.92 3.32 7.05
C ILE A 22 -4.04 4.32 7.81
N ILE A 23 -4.31 5.62 7.66
CA ILE A 23 -3.59 6.68 8.38
C ILE A 23 -3.82 6.56 9.88
N ASP A 24 -5.05 6.35 10.30
CA ASP A 24 -5.43 6.23 11.70
C ASP A 24 -4.77 5.02 12.38
N THR A 25 -4.47 3.98 11.62
CA THR A 25 -3.75 2.80 12.11
C THR A 25 -2.22 2.91 11.98
N GLY A 26 -1.71 4.05 11.57
CA GLY A 26 -0.28 4.32 11.49
C GLY A 26 0.40 3.86 10.20
N GLY A 27 -0.37 3.50 9.17
CA GLY A 27 0.17 3.06 7.88
C GLY A 27 0.72 4.20 7.01
N ALA A 28 0.37 5.44 7.33
CA ALA A 28 0.91 6.63 6.66
C ALA A 28 0.69 7.85 7.57
N GLU A 29 1.39 8.94 7.30
CA GLU A 29 1.27 10.17 8.09
C GLU A 29 0.05 11.00 7.69
N SER A 30 -0.29 11.01 6.41
CA SER A 30 -1.39 11.80 5.86
C SER A 30 -1.88 11.21 4.54
N LEU A 31 -3.04 11.64 4.09
CA LEU A 31 -3.58 11.26 2.77
C LEU A 31 -2.65 11.71 1.65
N SER A 32 -2.01 12.88 1.80
CA SER A 32 -1.02 13.37 0.84
C SER A 32 0.18 12.40 0.75
N SER A 33 0.73 12.03 1.88
CA SER A 33 1.84 11.09 1.98
C SER A 33 1.46 9.71 1.45
N PHE A 34 0.30 9.21 1.81
CA PHE A 34 -0.23 7.93 1.32
C PHE A 34 -0.38 7.94 -0.20
N SER A 35 -0.96 9.01 -0.75
CA SER A 35 -1.17 9.13 -2.20
C SER A 35 0.15 9.26 -2.95
N ALA A 36 1.10 10.02 -2.43
CA ALA A 36 2.43 10.15 -3.04
C ALA A 36 3.16 8.80 -3.07
N SER A 37 3.10 8.03 -1.99
CA SER A 37 3.66 6.68 -1.94
C SER A 37 2.97 5.73 -2.90
N ALA A 38 1.64 5.81 -3.00
CA ALA A 38 0.84 5.01 -3.92
C ALA A 38 1.26 5.25 -5.37
N VAL A 39 1.44 6.51 -5.75
CA VAL A 39 1.87 6.89 -7.09
C VAL A 39 3.30 6.41 -7.37
N SER A 40 4.21 6.56 -6.43
CA SER A 40 5.58 6.06 -6.57
C SER A 40 5.62 4.55 -6.79
N ASN A 41 4.83 3.81 -6.03
CA ASN A 41 4.70 2.36 -6.19
C ASN A 41 4.09 1.99 -7.54
N GLN A 42 3.07 2.71 -7.97
CA GLN A 42 2.41 2.46 -9.25
C GLN A 42 3.33 2.70 -10.43
N ILE A 43 4.16 3.74 -10.38
CA ILE A 43 5.17 4.02 -11.40
C ILE A 43 6.12 2.83 -11.54
N GLY A 44 6.58 2.26 -10.45
CA GLY A 44 7.45 1.08 -10.46
C GLY A 44 6.77 -0.14 -11.06
N ILE A 45 5.52 -0.38 -10.69
CA ILE A 45 4.71 -1.49 -11.21
C ILE A 45 4.50 -1.33 -12.72
N ASP A 46 4.13 -0.13 -13.16
CA ASP A 46 3.89 0.16 -14.57
C ASP A 46 5.17 0.03 -15.39
N LEU A 47 6.31 0.45 -14.87
CA LEU A 47 7.60 0.29 -15.51
C LEU A 47 7.95 -1.20 -15.69
N ASN A 48 7.73 -2.00 -14.67
CA ASN A 48 7.95 -3.44 -14.75
C ASN A 48 7.02 -4.10 -15.78
N ALA A 49 5.77 -3.67 -15.85
CA ALA A 49 4.81 -4.15 -16.83
C ALA A 49 5.28 -3.81 -18.25
N LEU A 50 5.75 -2.60 -18.50
CA LEU A 50 6.29 -2.18 -19.79
C LEU A 50 7.51 -3.01 -20.18
N ASN A 51 8.44 -3.22 -19.27
CA ASN A 51 9.66 -4.00 -19.51
C ASN A 51 9.34 -5.47 -19.83
N ALA A 52 8.27 -6.00 -19.25
CA ALA A 52 7.81 -7.38 -19.48
C ALA A 52 6.80 -7.49 -20.63
N SER A 53 6.49 -6.39 -21.31
CA SER A 53 5.45 -6.31 -22.35
C SER A 53 4.07 -6.80 -21.88
N LEU A 54 3.77 -6.51 -20.61
CA LEU A 54 2.49 -6.82 -20.00
C LEU A 54 1.56 -5.60 -20.03
N PRO A 55 0.25 -5.79 -20.05
CA PRO A 55 -0.69 -4.68 -19.96
C PRO A 55 -0.62 -4.02 -18.57
N PHE A 56 -0.96 -2.73 -18.51
CA PHE A 56 -1.10 -2.04 -17.24
C PHE A 56 -2.26 -2.62 -16.43
N THR A 57 -2.07 -2.73 -15.12
CA THR A 57 -3.13 -3.19 -14.23
C THR A 57 -4.19 -2.10 -14.07
N THR A 58 -5.43 -2.44 -14.38
CA THR A 58 -6.57 -1.52 -14.29
C THR A 58 -7.72 -2.22 -13.56
N HIS A 59 -7.59 -2.36 -12.27
CA HIS A 59 -8.64 -3.02 -11.47
C HIS A 59 -9.83 -2.12 -11.17
N GLU A 60 -9.63 -0.81 -11.21
CA GLU A 60 -10.61 0.15 -10.74
C GLU A 60 -11.75 0.42 -11.71
N SER A 61 -11.52 0.25 -12.99
CA SER A 61 -12.37 0.82 -14.02
C SER A 61 -13.77 0.22 -14.08
N LYS A 62 -14.02 -0.92 -13.48
CA LYS A 62 -15.30 -1.60 -13.59
C LYS A 62 -16.09 -1.69 -12.30
N THR A 63 -15.48 -1.40 -11.16
CA THR A 63 -16.11 -1.60 -9.87
C THR A 63 -16.36 -0.33 -9.09
N GLY A 64 -15.73 0.78 -9.48
CA GLY A 64 -15.73 1.98 -8.67
C GLY A 64 -16.67 3.08 -9.16
N TYR A 65 -17.11 3.00 -10.39
CA TYR A 65 -17.82 4.10 -11.03
C TYR A 65 -19.25 3.76 -11.33
N SER A 66 -19.99 3.34 -10.32
CA SER A 66 -21.41 3.52 -10.47
C SER A 66 -21.66 5.02 -10.37
N LYS A 67 -22.08 5.64 -11.45
CA LYS A 67 -22.70 6.96 -11.44
C LYS A 67 -24.03 6.88 -10.68
N GLY A 68 -24.12 6.03 -9.67
CA GLY A 68 -25.28 5.82 -8.88
C GLY A 68 -25.52 6.98 -7.94
N ARG A 69 -26.78 7.22 -7.66
CA ARG A 69 -27.23 8.19 -6.66
C ARG A 69 -26.53 7.88 -5.33
N GLY A 70 -25.90 8.90 -4.74
CA GLY A 70 -25.28 8.81 -3.42
C GLY A 70 -23.78 8.59 -3.43
N SER A 71 -23.12 8.58 -4.59
CA SER A 71 -21.65 8.58 -4.65
C SER A 71 -21.16 9.97 -4.27
N GLU A 72 -20.72 10.12 -3.05
CA GLU A 72 -20.00 11.30 -2.61
C GLU A 72 -18.56 11.19 -3.08
N TRP A 73 -18.02 12.31 -3.54
CA TRP A 73 -16.65 12.45 -3.97
C TRP A 73 -15.89 13.33 -3.01
N GLN A 74 -14.67 12.96 -2.71
CA GLN A 74 -13.76 13.77 -1.90
C GLN A 74 -12.55 14.14 -2.73
N THR A 75 -12.05 15.35 -2.49
CA THR A 75 -10.85 15.85 -3.15
C THR A 75 -9.65 15.61 -2.24
N ILE A 76 -8.58 15.05 -2.80
CA ILE A 76 -7.31 14.88 -2.11
C ILE A 76 -6.30 15.79 -2.79
N SER A 77 -5.56 16.57 -1.99
CA SER A 77 -4.48 17.42 -2.45
C SER A 77 -3.15 16.76 -2.08
N VAL A 78 -2.29 16.57 -3.06
CA VAL A 78 -1.02 15.87 -2.91
C VAL A 78 0.12 16.76 -3.36
N ARG A 79 1.14 16.92 -2.54
CA ARG A 79 2.38 17.54 -2.95
C ARG A 79 3.30 16.50 -3.55
N VAL A 80 3.69 16.72 -4.77
CA VAL A 80 4.59 15.82 -5.49
C VAL A 80 5.73 16.58 -6.12
N HIS A 81 6.86 15.93 -6.18
CA HIS A 81 8.04 16.50 -6.83
C HIS A 81 7.80 16.58 -8.33
N LYS A 82 8.29 17.65 -8.95
CA LYS A 82 8.14 17.86 -10.41
C LYS A 82 8.70 16.73 -11.25
N SER A 83 9.78 16.10 -10.79
CA SER A 83 10.36 14.95 -11.49
C SER A 83 9.42 13.76 -11.51
N LEU A 84 8.68 13.54 -10.43
CA LEU A 84 7.66 12.50 -10.36
C LEU A 84 6.53 12.78 -11.33
N LEU A 85 6.08 14.04 -11.42
CA LEU A 85 5.05 14.43 -12.38
C LEU A 85 5.46 14.20 -13.83
N LYS A 86 6.72 14.48 -14.16
CA LYS A 86 7.25 14.18 -15.50
C LYS A 86 7.18 12.70 -15.82
N THR A 87 7.53 11.86 -14.86
CA THR A 87 7.45 10.41 -15.01
C THR A 87 6.00 9.96 -15.18
N ILE A 88 5.08 10.53 -14.41
CA ILE A 88 3.64 10.26 -14.55
C ILE A 88 3.16 10.62 -15.96
N GLU A 89 3.55 11.78 -16.49
CA GLU A 89 3.18 12.18 -17.84
C GLU A 89 3.69 11.24 -18.90
N ILE A 90 4.90 10.71 -18.74
CA ILE A 90 5.45 9.70 -19.63
C ILE A 90 4.57 8.44 -19.59
N ARG A 91 4.16 7.98 -18.42
CA ARG A 91 3.27 6.82 -18.28
C ARG A 91 1.90 7.06 -18.89
N ILE A 92 1.35 8.27 -18.73
CA ILE A 92 0.09 8.66 -19.35
C ILE A 92 0.18 8.59 -20.88
N ASN A 93 1.27 9.12 -21.44
CA ASN A 93 1.53 9.06 -22.88
C ASN A 93 1.69 7.61 -23.39
N GLU A 94 2.13 6.71 -22.53
CA GLU A 94 2.23 5.28 -22.84
C GLU A 94 0.91 4.53 -22.67
N GLY A 95 -0.14 5.19 -22.25
CA GLY A 95 -1.48 4.62 -22.12
C GLY A 95 -1.86 4.17 -20.71
N ALA A 96 -1.09 4.50 -19.68
CA ALA A 96 -1.37 4.07 -18.31
C ALA A 96 -2.62 4.72 -17.73
N ALA A 97 -2.99 5.91 -18.17
CA ALA A 97 -4.20 6.62 -17.76
C ALA A 97 -4.51 7.72 -18.78
N GLU A 98 -5.71 8.30 -18.69
CA GLU A 98 -6.11 9.37 -19.59
C GLU A 98 -5.52 10.73 -19.18
N ASN A 99 -5.36 10.94 -17.86
CA ASN A 99 -4.84 12.20 -17.32
C ASN A 99 -4.23 11.98 -15.93
N ARG A 100 -3.65 13.04 -15.36
CA ARG A 100 -3.01 12.99 -14.04
C ARG A 100 -3.97 12.55 -12.95
N SER A 101 -5.16 13.12 -12.91
CA SER A 101 -6.16 12.81 -11.88
C SER A 101 -6.55 11.34 -11.90
N GLU A 102 -6.72 10.78 -13.08
CA GLU A 102 -7.02 9.35 -13.23
C GLU A 102 -5.84 8.49 -12.79
N TYR A 103 -4.63 8.88 -13.12
CA TYR A 103 -3.44 8.16 -12.67
C TYR A 103 -3.34 8.12 -11.14
N PHE A 104 -3.53 9.26 -10.49
CA PHE A 104 -3.54 9.34 -9.02
C PHE A 104 -4.67 8.51 -8.42
N ARG A 105 -5.84 8.56 -9.00
CA ARG A 105 -7.00 7.79 -8.55
C ARG A 105 -6.74 6.29 -8.65
N ARG A 106 -6.21 5.86 -9.77
CA ARG A 106 -5.85 4.46 -9.99
C ARG A 106 -4.78 3.99 -9.00
N ALA A 107 -3.73 4.78 -8.83
CA ALA A 107 -2.65 4.47 -7.89
C ALA A 107 -3.15 4.35 -6.46
N TYR A 108 -4.00 5.28 -6.03
CA TYR A 108 -4.61 5.27 -4.70
C TYR A 108 -5.48 4.02 -4.51
N THR A 109 -6.32 3.72 -5.46
CA THR A 109 -7.21 2.55 -5.41
C THR A 109 -6.41 1.25 -5.33
N GLU A 110 -5.37 1.13 -6.14
CA GLU A 110 -4.48 -0.04 -6.13
C GLU A 110 -3.73 -0.18 -4.80
N GLU A 111 -3.31 0.93 -4.20
CA GLU A 111 -2.63 0.89 -2.91
C GLU A 111 -3.58 0.42 -1.80
N ILE A 112 -4.83 0.87 -1.81
CA ILE A 112 -5.87 0.38 -0.89
C ILE A 112 -6.06 -1.13 -1.05
N ARG A 113 -6.12 -1.60 -2.28
CA ARG A 113 -6.26 -3.03 -2.57
C ARG A 113 -5.07 -3.83 -2.05
N ARG A 114 -3.87 -3.35 -2.28
CA ARG A 114 -2.64 -3.99 -1.79
C ARG A 114 -2.60 -4.03 -0.27
N ASP A 115 -3.00 -2.96 0.38
CA ASP A 115 -3.05 -2.89 1.84
C ASP A 115 -4.02 -3.92 2.41
N ARG A 116 -5.17 -4.11 1.77
CA ARG A 116 -6.15 -5.12 2.19
C ARG A 116 -5.65 -6.56 2.05
N GLU A 117 -4.83 -6.81 1.05
CA GLU A 117 -4.26 -8.12 0.78
C GLU A 117 -3.05 -8.43 1.66
N ARG A 118 -2.46 -7.40 2.27
CA ARG A 118 -1.35 -7.59 3.20
C ARG A 118 -1.84 -8.21 4.50
N PRO A 119 -1.03 -9.08 5.15
CA PRO A 119 -1.31 -9.47 6.52
C PRO A 119 -1.44 -8.20 7.37
N ARG A 120 -2.38 -8.20 8.30
CA ARG A 120 -2.62 -7.05 9.18
C ARG A 120 -1.33 -6.50 9.74
N TYR A 121 -1.15 -5.20 9.61
CA TYR A 121 -0.01 -4.49 10.18
C TYR A 121 -0.03 -4.70 11.70
N MET A 122 0.89 -5.48 12.18
CA MET A 122 1.10 -5.58 13.62
C MET A 122 1.96 -4.42 14.06
N ASP A 123 1.55 -3.75 15.14
CA ASP A 123 2.34 -2.76 15.83
C ASP A 123 3.72 -3.37 16.14
N GLU A 124 4.76 -2.57 16.08
CA GLU A 124 6.12 -3.00 16.38
C GLU A 124 6.23 -3.66 17.75
N LYS A 125 5.47 -3.16 18.73
CA LYS A 125 5.36 -3.77 20.06
C LYS A 125 4.75 -5.16 20.02
N GLU A 126 3.72 -5.36 19.22
CA GLU A 126 3.09 -6.68 19.05
C GLU A 126 4.02 -7.67 18.37
N ILE A 127 4.73 -7.22 17.34
CA ILE A 127 5.73 -8.04 16.64
C ILE A 127 6.82 -8.49 17.62
N ARG A 128 7.31 -7.56 18.44
CA ARG A 128 8.32 -7.88 19.47
C ARG A 128 7.78 -8.84 20.51
N ARG A 129 6.55 -8.64 20.96
CA ARG A 129 5.92 -9.53 21.94
C ARG A 129 5.75 -10.94 21.38
N ILE A 130 5.20 -11.08 20.18
CA ILE A 130 5.00 -12.37 19.52
C ILE A 130 6.35 -13.06 19.27
N SER A 131 7.35 -12.32 18.80
CA SER A 131 8.69 -12.83 18.58
C SER A 131 9.32 -13.32 19.88
N MET A 132 9.11 -12.61 20.98
CA MET A 132 9.60 -13.03 22.29
C MET A 132 8.88 -14.28 22.80
N GLU A 133 7.56 -14.35 22.64
CA GLU A 133 6.78 -15.53 23.02
C GLU A 133 7.22 -16.76 22.24
N VAL A 134 7.42 -16.64 20.93
CA VAL A 134 7.92 -17.73 20.07
C VAL A 134 9.32 -18.14 20.53
N TYR A 135 10.19 -17.19 20.80
CA TYR A 135 11.54 -17.45 21.28
C TYR A 135 11.53 -18.23 22.61
N LEU A 136 10.69 -17.81 23.56
CA LEU A 136 10.56 -18.47 24.86
C LEU A 136 9.99 -19.89 24.72
N GLU A 137 9.02 -20.09 23.83
CA GLU A 137 8.46 -21.41 23.53
C GLU A 137 9.53 -22.33 22.94
N MET A 138 10.33 -21.84 22.00
CA MET A 138 11.44 -22.60 21.40
C MET A 138 12.49 -22.97 22.44
N LYS A 139 12.83 -22.03 23.32
CA LYS A 139 13.77 -22.31 24.45
C LYS A 139 13.23 -23.35 25.41
N LYS A 140 11.95 -23.31 25.71
CA LYS A 140 11.29 -24.27 26.58
C LYS A 140 11.35 -25.69 25.97
N ILE A 141 11.06 -25.81 24.67
CA ILE A 141 11.13 -27.07 23.95
C ILE A 141 12.56 -27.62 23.96
N ASP A 142 13.56 -26.79 23.74
CA ASP A 142 14.97 -27.22 23.78
C ASP A 142 15.38 -27.68 25.16
N LEU A 143 14.97 -27.00 26.21
CA LEU A 143 15.25 -27.42 27.60
C LEU A 143 14.56 -28.74 27.90
N GLU A 144 13.33 -28.93 27.50
CA GLU A 144 12.61 -30.21 27.67
C GLU A 144 13.32 -31.36 26.96
N ARG A 145 13.83 -31.10 25.75
CA ARG A 145 14.63 -32.10 25.00
C ARG A 145 15.92 -32.42 25.72
N GLN A 146 16.62 -31.44 26.24
CA GLN A 146 17.87 -31.66 27.01
C GLN A 146 17.61 -32.44 28.27
N ILE A 147 16.56 -32.14 29.00
CA ILE A 147 16.16 -32.89 30.20
C ILE A 147 15.82 -34.34 29.83
N ALA A 148 15.05 -34.54 28.75
CA ALA A 148 14.72 -35.88 28.28
C ALA A 148 15.96 -36.71 27.91
N CYS A 149 16.97 -36.07 27.33
CA CYS A 149 18.25 -36.74 27.02
C CYS A 149 19.04 -37.11 28.27
N ILE A 150 19.00 -36.29 29.33
CA ILE A 150 19.71 -36.53 30.58
C ILE A 150 19.00 -37.58 31.41
N THR A 151 17.68 -37.63 31.41
CA THR A 151 16.87 -38.56 32.21
C THR A 151 16.63 -39.93 31.56
N LYS A 152 17.00 -40.09 30.28
CA LYS A 152 16.92 -41.38 29.61
C LYS A 152 17.91 -42.34 30.26
N PRO A 153 17.48 -43.51 30.77
CA PRO A 153 18.41 -44.48 31.28
C PRO A 153 19.32 -44.97 30.16
N PRO A 154 20.61 -45.20 30.44
CA PRO A 154 21.51 -45.78 29.45
C PRO A 154 21.05 -47.19 29.12
N LEU A 155 20.98 -47.45 27.85
CA LEU A 155 20.70 -48.78 27.33
C LEU A 155 21.87 -49.72 27.65
#